data_92e2dc35137b899424f91e4e313b7f1f
#
_entry.id   92e2dc35137b899424f91e4e313b7f1f
#
_cell.length_a   1.000
_cell.length_b   1.000
_cell.length_c   1.000
_cell.angle_alpha   90.00
_cell.angle_beta   90.00
_cell.angle_gamma   90.00
#
_symmetry.space_group_name_H-M   'P 1'
#
loop_
_entity.id
_entity.type
_entity.pdbx_description
1 polymer ?
#
loop_
_entity_poly.entity_id
_entity_poly.type
_entity_poly.pdbx_seq_one_letter_code
_entity_poly.pdbx_strand_id
1 'polypeptide(L)'
;MATLAACGLIDLGKLAQDGVRVRASAGATSYRRRATLEEHLAQARDVVEQLKREVDDDPAASNQRIGAARQRAARERVERVDAALAKLREVEAQRERRLKTNRKQAEKQKEPRVSTTDPEVRILKMADGGFRPAWNGQVISAAGTSIVAGVTPCAEGSDRGLIRPILDKLRTRFGRLPERHLADGGFTAANDIEWAHGEGIEVYCPPTQSKHGGDPCQPRAGDGPGVLAWRSRMASQEGKRQYRSRAICECIHARWRNWNLIRFNVRGQAKVAAVMLWHALANNILQADRMLRGHRITTA
;
A
#
# COMPACT_ATOMS: atom_id res chain seq x y z
N MET A 1 -14.55 11.33 9.66
CA MET A 1 -15.13 9.95 9.69
C MET A 1 -16.15 9.80 10.81
N ALA A 2 -15.84 10.14 12.07
CA ALA A 2 -16.82 10.08 13.18
C ALA A 2 -18.10 10.87 12.83
N THR A 3 -17.98 12.10 12.35
CA THR A 3 -19.12 12.93 11.90
C THR A 3 -19.97 12.23 10.84
N LEU A 4 -19.35 11.61 9.83
CA LEU A 4 -20.08 10.90 8.77
C LEU A 4 -20.81 9.67 9.30
N ALA A 5 -20.22 8.96 10.27
CA ALA A 5 -20.85 7.84 10.94
C ALA A 5 -22.03 8.30 11.82
N ALA A 6 -21.85 9.39 12.58
CA ALA A 6 -22.90 9.98 13.41
C ALA A 6 -24.09 10.49 12.59
N CYS A 7 -23.84 10.98 11.37
CA CYS A 7 -24.89 11.40 10.43
C CYS A 7 -25.50 10.23 9.64
N GLY A 8 -25.14 8.98 9.91
CA GLY A 8 -25.63 7.82 9.14
C GLY A 8 -25.18 7.76 7.68
N LEU A 9 -24.20 8.58 7.29
CA LEU A 9 -23.71 8.68 5.92
C LEU A 9 -22.69 7.59 5.56
N ILE A 10 -22.28 6.77 6.51
CA ILE A 10 -21.34 5.66 6.30
C ILE A 10 -21.83 4.39 6.96
N ASP A 11 -21.96 3.34 6.19
CA ASP A 11 -22.10 1.98 6.68
C ASP A 11 -20.74 1.28 6.66
N LEU A 12 -20.24 0.92 7.84
CA LEU A 12 -19.02 0.15 8.00
C LEU A 12 -19.24 -1.36 8.02
N GLY A 13 -20.49 -1.83 7.93
CA GLY A 13 -20.83 -3.24 7.88
C GLY A 13 -20.40 -3.91 6.58
N LYS A 14 -20.36 -3.16 5.47
CA LYS A 14 -19.94 -3.67 4.16
C LYS A 14 -18.86 -2.79 3.56
N LEU A 15 -17.64 -3.32 3.50
CA LEU A 15 -16.47 -2.59 2.99
C LEU A 15 -15.91 -3.23 1.72
N ALA A 16 -15.43 -2.39 0.81
CA ALA A 16 -14.70 -2.81 -0.39
C ALA A 16 -13.25 -2.32 -0.31
N GLN A 17 -12.30 -3.20 -0.64
CA GLN A 17 -10.87 -2.92 -0.68
C GLN A 17 -10.32 -3.08 -2.08
N ASP A 18 -9.46 -2.15 -2.49
CA ASP A 18 -8.70 -2.26 -3.74
C ASP A 18 -7.36 -1.54 -3.64
N GLY A 19 -6.38 -1.99 -4.45
CA GLY A 19 -5.06 -1.41 -4.55
C GLY A 19 -4.94 -0.46 -5.73
N VAL A 20 -4.46 0.76 -5.50
CA VAL A 20 -4.11 1.71 -6.56
C VAL A 20 -2.59 1.89 -6.64
N ARG A 21 -2.00 1.64 -7.80
CA ARG A 21 -0.57 1.84 -8.00
C ARG A 21 -0.30 3.26 -8.46
N VAL A 22 0.43 4.00 -7.61
CA VAL A 22 0.80 5.39 -7.84
C VAL A 22 2.32 5.50 -7.88
N ARG A 23 2.87 6.18 -8.88
CA ARG A 23 4.32 6.36 -9.05
C ARG A 23 4.91 7.08 -7.85
N ALA A 24 6.09 6.64 -7.42
CA ALA A 24 6.83 7.28 -6.34
C ALA A 24 7.66 8.47 -6.81
N SER A 25 8.09 9.31 -5.86
CA SER A 25 9.07 10.39 -6.08
C SER A 25 10.52 9.87 -6.09
N ALA A 26 10.74 8.68 -6.66
CA ALA A 26 12.06 8.08 -6.83
C ALA A 26 12.25 7.64 -8.28
N GLY A 27 13.43 7.83 -8.83
CA GLY A 27 13.81 7.34 -10.16
C GLY A 27 14.32 5.90 -10.09
N ALA A 28 14.15 5.13 -11.17
CA ALA A 28 14.73 3.79 -11.28
C ALA A 28 16.27 3.80 -11.14
N THR A 29 16.90 4.89 -11.55
CA THR A 29 18.35 5.12 -11.45
C THR A 29 18.85 5.30 -10.01
N SER A 30 17.98 5.51 -9.03
CA SER A 30 18.37 5.61 -7.61
C SER A 30 18.55 4.26 -6.92
N TYR A 31 18.18 3.16 -7.57
CA TYR A 31 18.25 1.83 -6.97
C TYR A 31 19.67 1.27 -7.02
N ARG A 32 20.19 0.88 -5.86
CA ARG A 32 21.55 0.36 -5.67
C ARG A 32 21.54 -1.01 -4.99
N ARG A 33 22.56 -1.79 -5.27
CA ARG A 33 22.88 -3.05 -4.60
C ARG A 33 23.71 -2.80 -3.35
N ARG A 34 23.92 -3.82 -2.53
CA ARG A 34 24.67 -3.74 -1.28
C ARG A 34 26.06 -3.12 -1.46
N ALA A 35 26.89 -3.67 -2.33
CA ALA A 35 28.27 -3.20 -2.54
C ALA A 35 28.31 -1.69 -2.88
N THR A 36 27.45 -1.23 -3.81
CA THR A 36 27.38 0.19 -4.17
C THR A 36 26.84 1.06 -3.02
N LEU A 37 25.95 0.56 -2.18
CA LEU A 37 25.46 1.31 -1.00
C LEU A 37 26.53 1.45 0.05
N GLU A 38 27.31 0.40 0.31
CA GLU A 38 28.42 0.41 1.25
C GLU A 38 29.52 1.38 0.81
N GLU A 39 29.86 1.38 -0.47
CA GLU A 39 30.78 2.34 -1.08
C GLU A 39 30.25 3.78 -0.96
N HIS A 40 28.99 4.03 -1.29
CA HIS A 40 28.38 5.36 -1.14
C HIS A 40 28.32 5.83 0.31
N LEU A 41 28.18 4.91 1.26
CA LEU A 41 28.19 5.24 2.69
C LEU A 41 29.59 5.68 3.13
N ALA A 42 30.63 4.93 2.75
CA ALA A 42 32.02 5.30 3.03
C ALA A 42 32.32 6.70 2.46
N GLN A 43 32.05 6.93 1.18
CA GLN A 43 32.24 8.24 0.55
C GLN A 43 31.47 9.36 1.24
N ALA A 44 30.21 9.10 1.66
CA ALA A 44 29.40 10.11 2.32
C ALA A 44 29.95 10.47 3.72
N ARG A 45 30.49 9.47 4.46
CA ARG A 45 31.12 9.68 5.75
C ARG A 45 32.43 10.45 5.62
N ASP A 46 33.25 10.12 4.64
CA ASP A 46 34.50 10.84 4.36
C ASP A 46 34.22 12.33 4.10
N VAL A 47 33.18 12.65 3.30
CA VAL A 47 32.78 14.04 3.06
C VAL A 47 32.35 14.76 4.36
N VAL A 48 31.64 14.06 5.26
CA VAL A 48 31.26 14.67 6.55
C VAL A 48 32.49 14.98 7.40
N GLU A 49 33.46 14.04 7.46
CA GLU A 49 34.70 14.25 8.23
C GLU A 49 35.57 15.36 7.61
N GLN A 50 35.64 15.42 6.29
CA GLN A 50 36.34 16.48 5.58
C GLN A 50 35.75 17.87 5.88
N LEU A 51 34.42 18.00 5.81
CA LEU A 51 33.72 19.24 6.13
C LEU A 51 33.84 19.64 7.62
N LYS A 52 34.01 18.69 8.54
CA LYS A 52 34.31 19.01 9.94
C LYS A 52 35.71 19.60 10.07
N ARG A 53 36.73 18.96 9.48
CA ARG A 53 38.09 19.46 9.50
C ARG A 53 38.23 20.85 8.90
N GLU A 54 37.56 21.13 7.74
CA GLU A 54 37.54 22.47 7.13
C GLU A 54 37.01 23.56 8.07
N VAL A 55 36.04 23.24 8.94
CA VAL A 55 35.49 24.17 9.93
C VAL A 55 36.41 24.34 11.14
N ASP A 56 37.09 23.25 11.56
CA ASP A 56 38.01 23.28 12.68
C ASP A 56 39.31 24.03 12.31
N ASP A 57 39.78 23.93 11.05
CA ASP A 57 41.02 24.57 10.55
C ASP A 57 40.80 26.07 10.27
N ASP A 58 39.63 26.50 9.83
CA ASP A 58 39.31 27.93 9.61
C ASP A 58 37.89 28.32 10.06
N PRO A 59 37.71 28.56 11.39
CA PRO A 59 36.41 28.96 11.95
C PRO A 59 35.88 30.29 11.44
N ALA A 60 36.73 31.14 10.84
CA ALA A 60 36.38 32.44 10.33
C ALA A 60 36.12 32.48 8.81
N ALA A 61 36.30 31.36 8.11
CA ALA A 61 36.05 31.24 6.68
C ALA A 61 34.62 31.64 6.30
N SER A 62 34.55 32.52 5.42
CA SER A 62 33.47 33.46 5.13
C SER A 62 32.20 32.90 4.54
N ASN A 63 31.52 32.00 4.95
CA ASN A 63 30.11 31.79 4.63
C ASN A 63 29.47 30.70 5.50
N GLN A 64 29.32 31.02 6.79
CA GLN A 64 28.70 30.09 7.77
C GLN A 64 27.40 29.47 7.27
N ARG A 65 26.60 30.19 6.45
CA ARG A 65 25.36 29.68 5.88
C ARG A 65 25.60 28.59 4.82
N ILE A 66 26.58 28.78 3.93
CA ILE A 66 26.94 27.81 2.88
C ILE A 66 27.60 26.60 3.53
N GLY A 67 28.52 26.78 4.48
CA GLY A 67 29.14 25.71 5.25
C GLY A 67 28.11 24.86 6.00
N ALA A 68 27.20 25.49 6.72
CA ALA A 68 26.12 24.80 7.41
C ALA A 68 25.16 24.06 6.47
N ALA A 69 24.90 24.60 5.27
CA ALA A 69 24.07 23.93 4.26
C ALA A 69 24.78 22.70 3.68
N ARG A 70 26.10 22.80 3.40
CA ARG A 70 26.92 21.66 2.94
C ARG A 70 26.99 20.55 3.99
N GLN A 71 27.21 20.89 5.26
CA GLN A 71 27.22 19.91 6.33
C GLN A 71 25.88 19.19 6.50
N ARG A 72 24.75 19.94 6.46
CA ARG A 72 23.41 19.34 6.49
C ARG A 72 23.21 18.39 5.33
N ALA A 73 23.53 18.81 4.11
CA ALA A 73 23.37 17.96 2.92
C ALA A 73 24.22 16.68 2.99
N ALA A 74 25.46 16.78 3.51
CA ALA A 74 26.32 15.63 3.71
C ALA A 74 25.77 14.65 4.76
N ARG A 75 25.32 15.14 5.92
CA ARG A 75 24.67 14.33 6.96
C ARG A 75 23.39 13.65 6.45
N GLU A 76 22.53 14.40 5.77
CA GLU A 76 21.31 13.84 5.16
C GLU A 76 21.63 12.77 4.10
N ARG A 77 22.76 12.89 3.40
CA ARG A 77 23.21 11.85 2.48
C ARG A 77 23.60 10.57 3.22
N VAL A 78 24.36 10.68 4.32
CA VAL A 78 24.71 9.53 5.18
C VAL A 78 23.43 8.86 5.67
N GLU A 79 22.50 9.61 6.28
CA GLU A 79 21.25 9.09 6.82
C GLU A 79 20.43 8.33 5.76
N ARG A 80 20.34 8.89 4.54
CA ARG A 80 19.60 8.25 3.43
C ARG A 80 20.26 6.94 2.98
N VAL A 81 21.58 6.88 2.94
CA VAL A 81 22.29 5.64 2.56
C VAL A 81 22.21 4.60 3.65
N ASP A 82 22.34 4.99 4.93
CA ASP A 82 22.14 4.11 6.07
C ASP A 82 20.72 3.53 6.11
N ALA A 83 19.70 4.38 5.89
CA ALA A 83 18.31 3.93 5.77
C ALA A 83 18.11 2.95 4.59
N ALA A 84 18.78 3.18 3.46
CA ALA A 84 18.73 2.28 2.31
C ALA A 84 19.38 0.93 2.62
N LEU A 85 20.51 0.90 3.35
CA LEU A 85 21.16 -0.33 3.79
C LEU A 85 20.32 -1.10 4.81
N ALA A 86 19.71 -0.40 5.78
CA ALA A 86 18.80 -1.02 6.73
C ALA A 86 17.63 -1.68 6.01
N LYS A 87 17.02 -0.97 5.04
CA LYS A 87 15.91 -1.51 4.26
C LYS A 87 16.33 -2.64 3.33
N LEU A 88 17.56 -2.62 2.81
CA LEU A 88 18.07 -3.72 2.00
C LEU A 88 18.16 -5.02 2.80
N ARG A 89 18.60 -4.96 4.06
CA ARG A 89 18.64 -6.13 4.97
C ARG A 89 17.27 -6.77 5.13
N GLU A 90 16.21 -5.96 5.30
CA GLU A 90 14.83 -6.45 5.36
C GLU A 90 14.41 -7.17 4.08
N VAL A 91 14.76 -6.59 2.90
CA VAL A 91 14.42 -7.17 1.59
C VAL A 91 15.16 -8.49 1.36
N GLU A 92 16.41 -8.57 1.76
CA GLU A 92 17.22 -9.78 1.69
C GLU A 92 16.63 -10.88 2.60
N ALA A 93 16.29 -10.54 3.85
CA ALA A 93 15.63 -11.47 4.76
C ALA A 93 14.27 -11.97 4.21
N GLN A 94 13.49 -11.11 3.57
CA GLN A 94 12.25 -11.52 2.90
C GLN A 94 12.54 -12.48 1.73
N ARG A 95 13.59 -12.21 0.94
CA ARG A 95 14.01 -13.09 -0.16
C ARG A 95 14.45 -14.46 0.36
N GLU A 96 15.23 -14.52 1.42
CA GLU A 96 15.66 -15.78 2.05
C GLU A 96 14.47 -16.62 2.53
N ARG A 97 13.47 -15.99 3.19
CA ARG A 97 12.23 -16.67 3.58
C ARG A 97 11.49 -17.24 2.37
N ARG A 98 11.43 -16.50 1.25
CA ARG A 98 10.82 -16.96 -0.01
C ARG A 98 11.62 -18.11 -0.65
N LEU A 99 12.95 -18.10 -0.56
CA LEU A 99 13.80 -19.18 -1.03
C LEU A 99 13.50 -20.50 -0.30
N LYS A 100 13.24 -20.44 1.00
CA LYS A 100 12.85 -21.60 1.80
C LYS A 100 11.48 -22.15 1.39
N THR A 101 10.54 -21.30 0.96
CA THR A 101 9.17 -21.69 0.64
C THR A 101 8.99 -22.03 -0.84
N ASN A 102 9.66 -21.32 -1.77
CA ASN A 102 9.55 -21.49 -3.22
C ASN A 102 10.87 -21.16 -3.92
N ARG A 103 11.81 -22.10 -3.85
CA ARG A 103 13.18 -21.95 -4.36
C ARG A 103 13.23 -21.57 -5.85
N LYS A 104 12.49 -22.27 -6.69
CA LYS A 104 12.48 -22.05 -8.16
C LYS A 104 12.05 -20.64 -8.55
N GLN A 105 11.12 -20.04 -7.83
CA GLN A 105 10.65 -18.69 -8.09
C GLN A 105 11.59 -17.63 -7.53
N ALA A 106 12.19 -17.89 -6.37
CA ALA A 106 13.10 -16.95 -5.72
C ALA A 106 14.47 -16.89 -6.41
N GLU A 107 14.97 -18.01 -6.97
CA GLU A 107 16.21 -18.04 -7.76
C GLU A 107 16.11 -17.22 -9.05
N LYS A 108 14.92 -17.12 -9.66
CA LYS A 108 14.67 -16.27 -10.83
C LYS A 108 14.65 -14.77 -10.50
N GLN A 109 14.55 -14.38 -9.22
CA GLN A 109 14.55 -13.00 -8.83
C GLN A 109 15.98 -12.44 -8.87
N LYS A 110 16.12 -11.27 -9.49
CA LYS A 110 17.38 -10.51 -9.52
C LYS A 110 17.79 -10.15 -8.09
N GLU A 111 19.09 -9.88 -7.92
CA GLU A 111 19.64 -9.39 -6.67
C GLU A 111 18.84 -8.20 -6.11
N PRO A 112 18.55 -8.17 -4.81
CA PRO A 112 17.82 -7.08 -4.19
C PRO A 112 18.49 -5.72 -4.39
N ARG A 113 17.67 -4.71 -4.62
CA ARG A 113 18.10 -3.31 -4.76
C ARG A 113 17.14 -2.40 -4.03
N VAL A 114 17.66 -1.34 -3.43
CA VAL A 114 16.87 -0.34 -2.71
C VAL A 114 17.23 1.05 -3.22
N SER A 115 16.26 1.95 -3.24
CA SER A 115 16.46 3.33 -3.65
C SER A 115 17.16 4.14 -2.56
N THR A 116 18.17 4.91 -2.94
CA THR A 116 18.80 5.92 -2.06
C THR A 116 17.97 7.20 -1.93
N THR A 117 16.97 7.37 -2.79
CA THR A 117 16.07 8.55 -2.77
C THR A 117 14.87 8.32 -1.86
N ASP A 118 14.27 7.11 -1.89
CA ASP A 118 13.16 6.69 -1.05
C ASP A 118 13.33 5.18 -0.75
N PRO A 119 13.98 4.82 0.38
CA PRO A 119 14.28 3.43 0.70
C PRO A 119 13.06 2.54 0.90
N GLU A 120 11.91 3.13 1.25
CA GLU A 120 10.69 2.38 1.53
C GLU A 120 9.95 1.94 0.26
N VAL A 121 10.22 2.59 -0.88
CA VAL A 121 9.54 2.30 -2.14
C VAL A 121 10.09 1.06 -2.83
N ARG A 122 9.25 0.39 -3.63
CA ARG A 122 9.61 -0.78 -4.46
C ARG A 122 9.33 -0.52 -5.93
N ILE A 123 9.99 -1.30 -6.78
CA ILE A 123 9.67 -1.35 -8.21
C ILE A 123 8.48 -2.28 -8.38
N LEU A 124 7.35 -1.73 -8.80
CA LEU A 124 6.09 -2.45 -9.01
C LEU A 124 5.73 -2.50 -10.49
N LYS A 125 5.03 -3.57 -10.89
CA LYS A 125 4.42 -3.65 -12.21
C LYS A 125 3.22 -2.70 -12.26
N MET A 126 3.19 -1.79 -13.22
CA MET A 126 2.11 -0.82 -13.42
C MET A 126 1.02 -1.39 -14.34
N ALA A 127 -0.12 -0.71 -14.44
CA ALA A 127 -1.24 -1.13 -15.28
C ALA A 127 -0.89 -1.18 -16.79
N ASP A 128 0.06 -0.34 -17.22
CA ASP A 128 0.60 -0.34 -18.60
C ASP A 128 1.63 -1.46 -18.86
N GLY A 129 1.82 -2.39 -17.92
CA GLY A 129 2.78 -3.49 -18.02
C GLY A 129 4.23 -3.12 -17.67
N GLY A 130 4.57 -1.83 -17.60
CA GLY A 130 5.91 -1.35 -17.23
C GLY A 130 6.23 -1.52 -15.75
N PHE A 131 7.53 -1.55 -15.40
CA PHE A 131 8.01 -1.64 -14.03
C PHE A 131 8.59 -0.29 -13.59
N ARG A 132 8.04 0.31 -12.54
CA ARG A 132 8.46 1.62 -12.03
C ARG A 132 8.46 1.66 -10.51
N PRO A 133 9.28 2.54 -9.90
CA PRO A 133 9.14 2.87 -8.49
C PRO A 133 7.74 3.37 -8.21
N ALA A 134 7.02 2.67 -7.35
CA ALA A 134 5.62 2.98 -7.05
C ALA A 134 5.22 2.49 -5.66
N TRP A 135 4.16 3.07 -5.14
CA TRP A 135 3.43 2.62 -3.97
C TRP A 135 2.16 1.89 -4.41
N ASN A 136 1.81 0.84 -3.70
CA ASN A 136 0.52 0.19 -3.79
C ASN A 136 -0.38 0.78 -2.70
N GLY A 137 -1.14 1.77 -3.04
CA GLY A 137 -2.05 2.44 -2.10
C GLY A 137 -3.31 1.62 -1.90
N GLN A 138 -3.45 0.99 -0.75
CA GLN A 138 -4.67 0.29 -0.37
C GLN A 138 -5.75 1.29 0.03
N VAL A 139 -6.92 1.18 -0.59
CA VAL A 139 -8.08 2.03 -0.34
C VAL A 139 -9.23 1.15 0.12
N ILE A 140 -9.85 1.52 1.23
CA ILE A 140 -11.05 0.87 1.73
C ILE A 140 -12.19 1.86 1.71
N SER A 141 -13.32 1.45 1.16
CA SER A 141 -14.51 2.27 1.05
C SER A 141 -15.77 1.54 1.54
N ALA A 142 -16.74 2.28 2.02
CA ALA A 142 -18.08 1.77 2.26
C ALA A 142 -18.74 1.43 0.91
N ALA A 143 -19.11 0.17 0.72
CA ALA A 143 -19.52 -0.37 -0.57
C ALA A 143 -20.81 0.25 -1.14
N GLY A 144 -21.62 0.93 -0.33
CA GLY A 144 -22.85 1.60 -0.77
C GLY A 144 -22.72 3.08 -1.10
N THR A 145 -21.64 3.75 -0.65
CA THR A 145 -21.60 5.23 -0.65
C THR A 145 -20.37 5.86 -1.28
N SER A 146 -19.39 5.13 -1.73
CA SER A 146 -18.06 5.64 -2.14
C SER A 146 -17.31 6.46 -1.06
N ILE A 147 -17.74 6.40 0.19
CA ILE A 147 -17.02 7.04 1.29
C ILE A 147 -15.77 6.20 1.60
N VAL A 148 -14.61 6.81 1.61
CA VAL A 148 -13.34 6.16 1.93
C VAL A 148 -13.22 6.02 3.44
N ALA A 149 -13.22 4.79 3.95
CA ALA A 149 -13.06 4.46 5.36
C ALA A 149 -11.59 4.44 5.80
N GLY A 150 -10.69 4.07 4.90
CA GLY A 150 -9.27 3.99 5.21
C GLY A 150 -8.37 3.96 3.99
N VAL A 151 -7.12 4.37 4.20
CA VAL A 151 -6.06 4.30 3.20
C VAL A 151 -4.77 3.82 3.86
N THR A 152 -3.99 3.02 3.15
CA THR A 152 -2.67 2.56 3.62
C THR A 152 -1.73 2.40 2.42
N PRO A 153 -0.65 3.16 2.33
CA PRO A 153 0.38 2.89 1.34
C PRO A 153 1.16 1.64 1.73
N CYS A 154 1.32 0.73 0.77
CA CYS A 154 2.11 -0.49 0.89
C CYS A 154 3.21 -0.49 -0.18
N ALA A 155 4.34 -1.11 0.12
CA ALA A 155 5.42 -1.30 -0.85
C ALA A 155 5.33 -2.66 -1.55
N GLU A 156 4.40 -3.51 -1.16
CA GLU A 156 4.20 -4.84 -1.72
C GLU A 156 3.64 -4.77 -3.14
N GLY A 157 4.23 -5.57 -4.04
CA GLY A 157 3.78 -5.67 -5.42
C GLY A 157 2.56 -6.58 -5.62
N SER A 158 2.14 -7.31 -4.59
CA SER A 158 0.99 -8.20 -4.58
C SER A 158 0.01 -7.76 -3.51
N ASP A 159 -1.27 -7.83 -3.79
CA ASP A 159 -2.35 -7.56 -2.85
C ASP A 159 -2.66 -8.79 -1.97
N ARG A 160 -2.11 -9.95 -2.32
CA ARG A 160 -2.30 -11.20 -1.60
C ARG A 160 -1.79 -11.10 -0.17
N GLY A 161 -2.65 -11.41 0.80
CA GLY A 161 -2.33 -11.35 2.22
C GLY A 161 -2.48 -9.96 2.83
N LEU A 162 -3.10 -9.00 2.12
CA LEU A 162 -3.34 -7.65 2.61
C LEU A 162 -4.73 -7.43 3.22
N ILE A 163 -5.62 -8.43 3.25
CA ILE A 163 -6.94 -8.30 3.88
C ILE A 163 -6.77 -8.09 5.39
N ARG A 164 -6.16 -9.06 6.07
CA ARG A 164 -6.00 -9.01 7.53
C ARG A 164 -5.26 -7.77 8.03
N PRO A 165 -4.05 -7.43 7.54
CA PRO A 165 -3.30 -6.28 8.06
C PRO A 165 -4.06 -4.96 7.91
N ILE A 166 -4.90 -4.85 6.90
CA ILE A 166 -5.66 -3.64 6.63
C ILE A 166 -6.92 -3.58 7.50
N LEU A 167 -7.62 -4.71 7.68
CA LEU A 167 -8.77 -4.79 8.57
C LEU A 167 -8.37 -4.61 10.05
N ASP A 168 -7.21 -5.10 10.47
CA ASP A 168 -6.67 -4.84 11.82
C ASP A 168 -6.46 -3.34 12.08
N LYS A 169 -5.99 -2.58 11.09
CA LYS A 169 -5.89 -1.11 11.19
C LYS A 169 -7.27 -0.44 11.31
N LEU A 170 -8.27 -0.95 10.60
CA LEU A 170 -9.63 -0.44 10.71
C LEU A 170 -10.23 -0.76 12.10
N ARG A 171 -10.01 -1.97 12.60
CA ARG A 171 -10.41 -2.37 13.96
C ARG A 171 -9.80 -1.43 15.01
N THR A 172 -8.50 -1.14 14.89
CA THR A 172 -7.82 -0.18 15.77
C THR A 172 -8.44 1.22 15.69
N ARG A 173 -8.87 1.63 14.49
CA ARG A 173 -9.41 2.98 14.25
C ARG A 173 -10.86 3.14 14.65
N PHE A 174 -11.71 2.12 14.41
CA PHE A 174 -13.17 2.20 14.59
C PHE A 174 -13.71 1.30 15.69
N GLY A 175 -12.87 0.51 16.35
CA GLY A 175 -13.28 -0.43 17.41
C GLY A 175 -14.06 -1.64 16.91
N ARG A 176 -14.27 -1.79 15.59
CA ARG A 176 -15.06 -2.88 15.00
C ARG A 176 -14.52 -3.31 13.63
N LEU A 177 -14.87 -4.52 13.24
CA LEU A 177 -14.65 -5.09 11.92
C LEU A 177 -15.94 -5.02 11.07
N PRO A 178 -15.85 -5.10 9.73
CA PRO A 178 -17.03 -5.20 8.88
C PRO A 178 -17.66 -6.60 8.97
N GLU A 179 -18.95 -6.70 8.68
CA GLU A 179 -19.63 -7.98 8.48
C GLU A 179 -19.25 -8.59 7.12
N ARG A 180 -19.05 -7.73 6.11
CA ARG A 180 -18.75 -8.12 4.72
C ARG A 180 -17.56 -7.35 4.20
N HIS A 181 -16.61 -8.08 3.62
CA HIS A 181 -15.41 -7.52 3.02
C HIS A 181 -15.27 -7.96 1.56
N LEU A 182 -15.23 -6.99 0.65
CA LEU A 182 -15.14 -7.20 -0.79
C LEU A 182 -13.73 -6.84 -1.28
N ALA A 183 -13.10 -7.73 -2.05
CA ALA A 183 -11.79 -7.50 -2.64
C ALA A 183 -11.68 -8.18 -4.01
N ASP A 184 -10.70 -7.82 -4.83
CA ASP A 184 -10.50 -8.52 -6.10
C ASP A 184 -9.79 -9.89 -5.89
N GLY A 185 -9.69 -10.68 -6.97
CA GLY A 185 -9.06 -12.01 -6.92
C GLY A 185 -7.57 -11.97 -6.55
N GLY A 186 -6.90 -10.81 -6.68
CA GLY A 186 -5.51 -10.60 -6.30
C GLY A 186 -5.26 -10.69 -4.80
N PHE A 187 -6.30 -10.45 -4.00
CA PHE A 187 -6.24 -10.52 -2.53
C PHE A 187 -6.37 -11.95 -1.98
N THR A 188 -6.75 -12.92 -2.80
CA THR A 188 -7.05 -14.29 -2.35
C THR A 188 -5.86 -14.94 -1.63
N ALA A 189 -5.95 -15.04 -0.30
CA ALA A 189 -5.03 -15.78 0.56
C ALA A 189 -5.82 -16.61 1.56
N ALA A 190 -5.59 -17.93 1.59
CA ALA A 190 -6.35 -18.86 2.45
C ALA A 190 -6.28 -18.43 3.93
N ASN A 191 -5.10 -18.06 4.41
CA ASN A 191 -4.91 -17.63 5.80
C ASN A 191 -5.72 -16.38 6.17
N ASP A 192 -5.84 -15.40 5.26
CA ASP A 192 -6.65 -14.20 5.49
C ASP A 192 -8.15 -14.55 5.52
N ILE A 193 -8.57 -15.48 4.65
CA ILE A 193 -9.96 -15.93 4.55
C ILE A 193 -10.36 -16.73 5.80
N GLU A 194 -9.50 -17.64 6.26
CA GLU A 194 -9.71 -18.39 7.51
C GLU A 194 -9.78 -17.45 8.72
N TRP A 195 -8.84 -16.52 8.83
CA TRP A 195 -8.87 -15.51 9.88
C TRP A 195 -10.15 -14.68 9.85
N ALA A 196 -10.55 -14.18 8.67
CA ALA A 196 -11.77 -13.39 8.52
C ALA A 196 -13.02 -14.18 8.93
N HIS A 197 -13.09 -15.46 8.57
CA HIS A 197 -14.17 -16.36 8.97
C HIS A 197 -14.22 -16.50 10.49
N GLY A 198 -13.08 -16.67 11.16
CA GLY A 198 -12.99 -16.73 12.62
C GLY A 198 -13.42 -15.44 13.32
N GLU A 199 -13.28 -14.28 12.66
CA GLU A 199 -13.77 -12.98 13.14
C GLU A 199 -15.23 -12.68 12.73
N GLY A 200 -15.93 -13.62 12.10
CA GLY A 200 -17.30 -13.45 11.64
C GLY A 200 -17.45 -12.60 10.37
N ILE A 201 -16.38 -12.41 9.58
CA ILE A 201 -16.39 -11.59 8.38
C ILE A 201 -16.65 -12.45 7.14
N GLU A 202 -17.66 -12.12 6.37
CA GLU A 202 -17.89 -12.69 5.06
C GLU A 202 -17.02 -12.04 3.99
N VAL A 203 -16.01 -12.79 3.48
CA VAL A 203 -15.17 -12.33 2.39
C VAL A 203 -15.83 -12.62 1.04
N TYR A 204 -15.89 -11.61 0.17
CA TYR A 204 -16.33 -11.67 -1.22
C TYR A 204 -15.15 -11.30 -2.12
N CYS A 205 -14.44 -12.31 -2.60
CA CYS A 205 -13.23 -12.19 -3.40
C CYS A 205 -13.20 -13.38 -4.38
N PRO A 206 -13.16 -13.16 -5.70
CA PRO A 206 -13.18 -14.26 -6.66
C PRO A 206 -11.99 -15.21 -6.44
N PRO A 207 -12.22 -16.51 -6.38
CA PRO A 207 -11.13 -17.47 -6.31
C PRO A 207 -10.31 -17.46 -7.59
N THR A 208 -8.98 -17.57 -7.44
CA THR A 208 -8.05 -17.55 -8.56
C THR A 208 -8.24 -18.81 -9.42
N GLN A 209 -8.36 -18.62 -10.72
CA GLN A 209 -8.43 -19.73 -11.70
C GLN A 209 -7.19 -20.62 -11.59
N SER A 210 -7.42 -21.94 -11.63
CA SER A 210 -6.32 -22.88 -11.71
C SER A 210 -5.71 -22.87 -13.12
N LYS A 211 -4.39 -22.99 -13.21
CA LYS A 211 -3.68 -23.14 -14.49
C LYS A 211 -4.06 -24.44 -15.22
N HIS A 212 -4.56 -25.41 -14.49
CA HIS A 212 -4.94 -26.74 -15.01
C HIS A 212 -6.45 -26.84 -15.30
N GLY A 213 -7.18 -25.73 -15.26
CA GLY A 213 -8.63 -25.72 -15.46
C GLY A 213 -9.42 -26.16 -14.22
N GLY A 214 -10.71 -26.40 -14.39
CA GLY A 214 -11.64 -26.76 -13.32
C GLY A 214 -12.33 -25.55 -12.70
N ASP A 215 -13.38 -25.83 -11.92
CA ASP A 215 -14.12 -24.79 -11.20
C ASP A 215 -13.29 -24.30 -10.01
N PRO A 216 -12.94 -23.01 -9.97
CA PRO A 216 -12.14 -22.47 -8.88
C PRO A 216 -12.91 -22.40 -7.54
N CYS A 217 -14.22 -22.56 -7.56
CA CYS A 217 -15.07 -22.59 -6.38
C CYS A 217 -15.19 -23.98 -5.74
N GLN A 218 -14.74 -25.03 -6.41
CA GLN A 218 -14.79 -26.37 -5.82
C GLN A 218 -13.91 -26.50 -4.58
N PRO A 219 -14.38 -27.20 -3.53
CA PRO A 219 -13.56 -27.55 -2.37
C PRO A 219 -12.29 -28.29 -2.76
N ARG A 220 -11.20 -28.05 -2.02
CA ARG A 220 -9.92 -28.72 -2.23
C ARG A 220 -9.49 -29.43 -0.96
N ALA A 221 -8.73 -30.51 -1.11
CA ALA A 221 -8.10 -31.17 0.02
C ALA A 221 -7.22 -30.12 0.78
N GLY A 222 -7.44 -30.02 2.10
CA GLY A 222 -6.74 -29.06 2.95
C GLY A 222 -7.39 -27.66 3.06
N ASP A 223 -8.52 -27.40 2.39
CA ASP A 223 -9.31 -26.20 2.66
C ASP A 223 -9.89 -26.28 4.09
N GLY A 224 -9.70 -25.25 4.89
CA GLY A 224 -10.32 -25.12 6.21
C GLY A 224 -11.78 -24.64 6.12
N PRO A 225 -12.49 -24.54 7.24
CA PRO A 225 -13.90 -24.20 7.27
C PRO A 225 -14.21 -22.83 6.65
N GLY A 226 -13.36 -21.83 6.88
CA GLY A 226 -13.50 -20.51 6.31
C GLY A 226 -13.34 -20.47 4.80
N VAL A 227 -12.36 -21.20 4.27
CA VAL A 227 -12.14 -21.32 2.82
C VAL A 227 -13.28 -22.09 2.16
N LEU A 228 -13.79 -23.15 2.78
CA LEU A 228 -14.96 -23.90 2.28
C LEU A 228 -16.21 -23.01 2.20
N ALA A 229 -16.51 -22.28 3.26
CA ALA A 229 -17.63 -21.34 3.31
C ALA A 229 -17.48 -20.22 2.26
N TRP A 230 -16.28 -19.67 2.09
CA TRP A 230 -15.96 -18.68 1.08
C TRP A 230 -16.17 -19.21 -0.35
N ARG A 231 -15.69 -20.42 -0.68
CA ARG A 231 -15.87 -21.02 -2.00
C ARG A 231 -17.35 -21.23 -2.31
N SER A 232 -18.12 -21.78 -1.37
CA SER A 232 -19.57 -21.96 -1.49
C SER A 232 -20.29 -20.63 -1.74
N ARG A 233 -19.92 -19.58 -0.99
CA ARG A 233 -20.45 -18.21 -1.15
C ARG A 233 -20.16 -17.68 -2.55
N MET A 234 -18.92 -17.79 -3.03
CA MET A 234 -18.51 -17.26 -4.33
C MET A 234 -19.06 -18.06 -5.53
N ALA A 235 -19.43 -19.35 -5.32
CA ALA A 235 -20.16 -20.14 -6.33
C ALA A 235 -21.60 -19.63 -6.52
N SER A 236 -22.24 -19.10 -5.48
CA SER A 236 -23.64 -18.69 -5.47
C SER A 236 -23.89 -17.44 -6.31
N GLN A 237 -25.13 -17.30 -6.83
CA GLN A 237 -25.57 -16.09 -7.55
C GLN A 237 -25.60 -14.88 -6.60
N GLU A 238 -25.97 -15.08 -5.33
CA GLU A 238 -25.98 -14.03 -4.31
C GLU A 238 -24.56 -13.53 -4.05
N GLY A 239 -23.59 -14.42 -3.88
CA GLY A 239 -22.18 -14.04 -3.69
C GLY A 239 -21.66 -13.21 -4.86
N LYS A 240 -21.99 -13.58 -6.09
CA LYS A 240 -21.64 -12.82 -7.30
C LYS A 240 -22.32 -11.45 -7.33
N ARG A 241 -23.58 -11.35 -6.90
CA ARG A 241 -24.30 -10.09 -6.77
C ARG A 241 -23.67 -9.17 -5.74
N GLN A 242 -23.36 -9.68 -4.55
CA GLN A 242 -22.69 -8.92 -3.49
C GLN A 242 -21.32 -8.40 -3.95
N TYR A 243 -20.54 -9.23 -4.63
CA TYR A 243 -19.22 -8.87 -5.14
C TYR A 243 -19.27 -7.68 -6.13
N ARG A 244 -20.33 -7.54 -6.94
CA ARG A 244 -20.44 -6.44 -7.92
C ARG A 244 -20.33 -5.05 -7.28
N SER A 245 -20.75 -4.90 -6.03
CA SER A 245 -20.63 -3.60 -5.32
C SER A 245 -19.19 -3.16 -5.07
N ARG A 246 -18.17 -4.04 -5.30
CA ARG A 246 -16.75 -3.67 -5.29
C ARG A 246 -16.38 -2.62 -6.35
N ALA A 247 -17.12 -2.57 -7.47
CA ALA A 247 -16.85 -1.62 -8.56
C ALA A 247 -16.76 -0.16 -8.09
N ILE A 248 -17.29 0.16 -6.93
CA ILE A 248 -17.19 1.48 -6.29
C ILE A 248 -15.74 1.92 -6.10
N CYS A 249 -14.81 1.01 -5.84
CA CYS A 249 -13.39 1.32 -5.67
C CYS A 249 -12.79 1.87 -6.97
N GLU A 250 -13.19 1.35 -8.11
CA GLU A 250 -12.71 1.80 -9.43
C GLU A 250 -13.12 3.26 -9.70
N CYS A 251 -14.33 3.65 -9.28
CA CYS A 251 -14.81 5.04 -9.36
C CYS A 251 -13.97 5.98 -8.49
N ILE A 252 -13.55 5.54 -7.30
CA ILE A 252 -12.68 6.31 -6.40
C ILE A 252 -11.31 6.48 -7.04
N HIS A 253 -10.72 5.40 -7.56
CA HIS A 253 -9.40 5.45 -8.21
C HIS A 253 -9.41 6.33 -9.46
N ALA A 254 -10.45 6.27 -10.28
CA ALA A 254 -10.61 7.13 -11.45
C ALA A 254 -10.68 8.60 -11.05
N ARG A 255 -11.46 8.93 -10.01
CA ARG A 255 -11.55 10.30 -9.46
C ARG A 255 -10.22 10.81 -8.96
N TRP A 256 -9.46 9.99 -8.19
CA TRP A 256 -8.15 10.39 -7.69
C TRP A 256 -7.14 10.61 -8.81
N ARG A 257 -7.19 9.82 -9.89
CA ARG A 257 -6.38 10.07 -11.09
C ARG A 257 -6.74 11.39 -11.76
N ASN A 258 -8.03 11.70 -11.86
CA ASN A 258 -8.50 13.00 -12.37
C ASN A 258 -8.06 14.17 -11.48
N TRP A 259 -7.85 13.94 -10.19
CA TRP A 259 -7.24 14.89 -9.25
C TRP A 259 -5.71 14.81 -9.22
N ASN A 260 -5.13 14.28 -10.29
CA ASN A 260 -3.68 14.17 -10.51
C ASN A 260 -2.91 13.26 -9.52
N LEU A 261 -3.57 12.30 -8.87
CA LEU A 261 -2.88 11.27 -8.09
C LEU A 261 -2.30 10.17 -9.02
N ILE A 262 -1.36 10.57 -9.87
CA ILE A 262 -0.62 9.68 -10.79
C ILE A 262 0.82 9.45 -10.33
N ARG A 263 1.33 10.40 -9.54
CA ARG A 263 2.67 10.35 -8.94
C ARG A 263 2.67 11.10 -7.62
N PHE A 264 3.31 10.51 -6.60
CA PHE A 264 3.59 11.22 -5.36
C PHE A 264 4.78 12.18 -5.54
N ASN A 265 4.65 13.40 -5.04
CA ASN A 265 5.72 14.39 -4.98
C ASN A 265 6.44 14.40 -3.62
N VAL A 266 6.07 13.49 -2.74
CA VAL A 266 6.63 13.29 -1.41
C VAL A 266 7.34 11.94 -1.33
N ARG A 267 8.19 11.75 -0.31
CA ARG A 267 8.95 10.53 -0.05
C ARG A 267 8.67 10.01 1.34
N GLY A 268 8.80 8.69 1.50
CA GLY A 268 8.54 7.99 2.75
C GLY A 268 7.05 7.70 2.97
N GLN A 269 6.79 6.56 3.60
CA GLN A 269 5.45 6.00 3.78
C GLN A 269 4.49 6.95 4.51
N ALA A 270 4.99 7.66 5.54
CA ALA A 270 4.17 8.57 6.34
C ALA A 270 3.64 9.75 5.51
N LYS A 271 4.50 10.38 4.68
CA LYS A 271 4.10 11.50 3.82
C LYS A 271 3.19 11.04 2.69
N VAL A 272 3.45 9.86 2.12
CA VAL A 272 2.58 9.23 1.11
C VAL A 272 1.20 8.95 1.70
N ALA A 273 1.13 8.40 2.93
CA ALA A 273 -0.13 8.21 3.65
C ALA A 273 -0.89 9.53 3.85
N ALA A 274 -0.20 10.62 4.21
CA ALA A 274 -0.82 11.93 4.35
C ALA A 274 -1.44 12.43 3.04
N VAL A 275 -0.74 12.28 1.90
CA VAL A 275 -1.29 12.66 0.60
C VAL A 275 -2.53 11.83 0.26
N MET A 276 -2.50 10.52 0.51
CA MET A 276 -3.67 9.65 0.30
C MET A 276 -4.84 10.05 1.22
N LEU A 277 -4.57 10.44 2.46
CA LEU A 277 -5.60 10.91 3.40
C LEU A 277 -6.24 12.22 2.92
N TRP A 278 -5.48 13.14 2.32
CA TRP A 278 -6.04 14.36 1.71
C TRP A 278 -6.98 14.04 0.55
N HIS A 279 -6.62 13.09 -0.32
CA HIS A 279 -7.48 12.63 -1.40
C HIS A 279 -8.74 11.94 -0.87
N ALA A 280 -8.60 11.13 0.19
CA ALA A 280 -9.74 10.50 0.86
C ALA A 280 -10.67 11.54 1.49
N LEU A 281 -10.12 12.56 2.15
CA LEU A 281 -10.89 13.66 2.75
C LEU A 281 -11.67 14.43 1.68
N ALA A 282 -11.02 14.85 0.61
CA ALA A 282 -11.67 15.55 -0.50
C ALA A 282 -12.77 14.69 -1.15
N ASN A 283 -12.50 13.39 -1.34
CA ASN A 283 -13.51 12.44 -1.82
C ASN A 283 -14.71 12.37 -0.88
N ASN A 284 -14.47 12.27 0.41
CA ASN A 284 -15.53 12.10 1.41
C ASN A 284 -16.39 13.36 1.56
N ILE A 285 -15.78 14.55 1.50
CA ILE A 285 -16.52 15.82 1.49
C ILE A 285 -17.44 15.89 0.27
N LEU A 286 -16.93 15.58 -0.93
CA LEU A 286 -17.72 15.57 -2.16
C LEU A 286 -18.85 14.56 -2.13
N GLN A 287 -18.63 13.36 -1.58
CA GLN A 287 -19.68 12.33 -1.47
C GLN A 287 -20.71 12.72 -0.43
N ALA A 288 -20.31 13.23 0.72
CA ALA A 288 -21.23 13.69 1.76
C ALA A 288 -22.15 14.82 1.23
N ASP A 289 -21.60 15.81 0.53
CA ASP A 289 -22.37 16.88 -0.10
C ASP A 289 -23.43 16.33 -1.10
N ARG A 290 -23.03 15.39 -1.94
CA ARG A 290 -23.95 14.73 -2.90
C ARG A 290 -25.08 13.99 -2.19
N MET A 291 -24.77 13.25 -1.14
CA MET A 291 -25.75 12.49 -0.37
C MET A 291 -26.75 13.43 0.34
N LEU A 292 -26.25 14.51 0.96
CA LEU A 292 -27.08 15.49 1.64
C LEU A 292 -28.00 16.25 0.66
N ARG A 293 -27.53 16.57 -0.52
CA ARG A 293 -28.36 17.19 -1.59
C ARG A 293 -29.41 16.20 -2.11
N GLY A 294 -29.03 14.93 -2.33
CA GLY A 294 -29.97 13.89 -2.75
C GLY A 294 -31.11 13.66 -1.74
N HIS A 295 -30.82 13.67 -0.44
CA HIS A 295 -31.85 13.59 0.61
C HIS A 295 -32.81 14.80 0.62
N ARG A 296 -32.31 16.01 0.34
CA ARG A 296 -33.16 17.21 0.28
C ARG A 296 -34.15 17.20 -0.88
N ILE A 297 -33.83 16.54 -1.98
CA ILE A 297 -34.72 16.45 -3.16
C ILE A 297 -35.85 15.42 -2.92
N THR A 298 -35.60 14.39 -2.13
CA THR A 298 -36.59 13.34 -1.83
C THR A 298 -37.54 13.69 -0.67
N THR A 299 -37.25 14.75 0.08
CA THR A 299 -38.07 15.23 1.22
C THR A 299 -38.85 16.52 0.91
N ALA A 300 -38.77 17.02 -0.30
CA ALA A 300 -39.53 18.15 -0.84
C ALA A 300 -40.57 17.66 -1.87
#